data_24068ae969a5471fbe7d9b797814eba8
#
_entry.id   24068ae969a5471fbe7d9b797814eba8
#
_cell.length_a   1.000
_cell.length_b   1.000
_cell.length_c   1.000
_cell.angle_alpha   90.00
_cell.angle_beta   90.00
_cell.angle_gamma   90.00
#
_symmetry.space_group_name_H-M   'P 1'
#
loop_
_entity.id
_entity.type
_entity.pdbx_description
1 polymer ?
#
loop_
_entity_poly.entity_id
_entity_poly.type
_entity_poly.pdbx_seq_one_letter_code
_entity_poly.pdbx_strand_id
1 'polypeptide(L)'
;KGGMKTKLMAAKTATAAGCAMAISEGSPLRPLLTLENGANATWFTAQSDPQTARKQWITALKPRGSVTLDAGAVAAMSKGKSLLPAGVTAVSGPFGRGDSVALLAPDGHPIGHGLTRYTSAEAELIKGRQSSEIEAILGAPGRAALIHRDDLALS
;
A
#
# COMPACT_ATOMS: atom_id res chain seq x y z
N LYS A 1 -26.12 -17.74 8.29
CA LYS A 1 -26.96 -17.32 7.14
C LYS A 1 -26.95 -15.81 7.09
N GLY A 2 -26.45 -15.23 5.96
CA GLY A 2 -26.35 -13.78 5.79
C GLY A 2 -27.71 -13.17 5.46
N GLY A 3 -28.13 -12.20 6.27
CA GLY A 3 -29.32 -11.39 6.01
C GLY A 3 -28.98 -9.99 5.50
N MET A 4 -29.96 -9.11 5.36
CA MET A 4 -29.76 -7.72 4.93
C MET A 4 -28.75 -6.98 5.82
N LYS A 5 -28.78 -7.22 7.14
CA LYS A 5 -27.81 -6.62 8.09
C LYS A 5 -26.36 -6.90 7.72
N THR A 6 -26.01 -8.14 7.34
CA THR A 6 -24.64 -8.49 6.94
C THR A 6 -24.24 -7.85 5.62
N LYS A 7 -25.18 -7.69 4.66
CA LYS A 7 -24.95 -6.97 3.41
C LYS A 7 -24.67 -5.49 3.66
N LEU A 8 -25.42 -4.85 4.56
CA LEU A 8 -25.20 -3.45 4.94
C LEU A 8 -23.86 -3.24 5.67
N MET A 9 -23.46 -4.19 6.52
CA MET A 9 -22.14 -4.16 7.16
C MET A 9 -21.03 -4.28 6.11
N ALA A 10 -21.17 -5.20 5.14
CA ALA A 10 -20.22 -5.33 4.04
C ALA A 10 -20.16 -4.05 3.19
N ALA A 11 -21.30 -3.43 2.89
CA ALA A 11 -21.36 -2.17 2.16
C ALA A 11 -20.62 -1.04 2.91
N LYS A 12 -20.82 -0.93 4.23
CA LYS A 12 -20.12 0.04 5.08
C LYS A 12 -18.60 -0.17 5.02
N THR A 13 -18.13 -1.41 5.10
CA THR A 13 -16.71 -1.74 5.02
C THR A 13 -16.14 -1.44 3.63
N ALA A 14 -16.84 -1.85 2.56
CA ALA A 14 -16.39 -1.62 1.19
C ALA A 14 -16.31 -0.12 0.87
N THR A 15 -17.34 0.66 1.20
CA THR A 15 -17.37 2.10 0.90
C THR A 15 -16.34 2.90 1.70
N ALA A 16 -16.08 2.51 2.95
CA ALA A 16 -14.99 3.08 3.75
C ALA A 16 -13.60 2.77 3.17
N ALA A 17 -13.46 1.59 2.53
CA ALA A 17 -12.24 1.19 1.83
C ALA A 17 -12.11 1.77 0.39
N GLY A 18 -12.96 2.73 0.00
CA GLY A 18 -12.92 3.35 -1.31
C GLY A 18 -13.51 2.52 -2.45
N CYS A 19 -14.27 1.46 -2.14
CA CYS A 19 -14.93 0.61 -3.13
C CYS A 19 -16.44 0.87 -3.12
N ALA A 20 -17.05 1.11 -4.30
CA ALA A 20 -18.49 1.07 -4.43
C ALA A 20 -19.01 -0.37 -4.30
N MET A 21 -20.20 -0.54 -3.76
CA MET A 21 -20.86 -1.83 -3.65
C MET A 21 -22.30 -1.76 -4.15
N ALA A 22 -22.74 -2.79 -4.87
CA ALA A 22 -24.14 -2.93 -5.28
C ALA A 22 -24.78 -4.14 -4.62
N ILE A 23 -26.06 -4.01 -4.26
CA ILE A 23 -26.91 -5.12 -3.89
C ILE A 23 -27.99 -5.25 -4.95
N SER A 24 -28.01 -6.37 -5.65
CA SER A 24 -29.00 -6.69 -6.68
C SER A 24 -29.58 -8.09 -6.47
N GLU A 25 -30.59 -8.42 -7.25
CA GLU A 25 -31.15 -9.77 -7.28
C GLU A 25 -30.15 -10.75 -7.88
N GLY A 26 -29.93 -11.89 -7.24
CA GLY A 26 -29.00 -12.95 -7.64
C GLY A 26 -29.67 -14.16 -8.29
N SER A 27 -31.00 -14.20 -8.42
CA SER A 27 -31.75 -15.30 -8.99
C SER A 27 -31.64 -15.46 -10.52
N PRO A 28 -31.39 -14.38 -11.33
CA PRO A 28 -31.18 -14.53 -12.75
C PRO A 28 -29.95 -15.38 -13.09
N LEU A 29 -30.00 -16.14 -14.19
CA LEU A 29 -28.92 -17.03 -14.64
C LEU A 29 -27.58 -16.29 -14.84
N ARG A 30 -27.63 -15.01 -15.24
CA ARG A 30 -26.49 -14.14 -15.46
C ARG A 30 -26.65 -12.82 -14.71
N PRO A 31 -26.52 -12.81 -13.35
CA PRO A 31 -26.87 -11.65 -12.53
C PRO A 31 -26.03 -10.40 -12.82
N LEU A 32 -24.76 -10.55 -13.17
CA LEU A 32 -23.89 -9.40 -13.51
C LEU A 32 -24.33 -8.77 -14.85
N LEU A 33 -24.59 -9.56 -15.88
CA LEU A 33 -25.09 -9.06 -17.16
C LEU A 33 -26.46 -8.39 -17.00
N THR A 34 -27.31 -8.95 -16.15
CA THR A 34 -28.62 -8.37 -15.83
C THR A 34 -28.48 -7.00 -15.17
N LEU A 35 -27.52 -6.88 -14.26
CA LEU A 35 -27.17 -5.61 -13.60
C LEU A 35 -26.62 -4.58 -14.61
N GLU A 36 -25.71 -4.99 -15.49
CA GLU A 36 -25.16 -4.13 -16.58
C GLU A 36 -26.24 -3.64 -17.53
N ASN A 37 -27.28 -4.46 -17.76
CA ASN A 37 -28.44 -4.10 -18.58
C ASN A 37 -29.50 -3.27 -17.84
N GLY A 38 -29.15 -2.71 -16.66
CA GLY A 38 -30.02 -1.75 -15.95
C GLY A 38 -31.04 -2.36 -15.01
N ALA A 39 -30.84 -3.61 -14.54
CA ALA A 39 -31.70 -4.19 -13.50
C ALA A 39 -31.62 -3.38 -12.19
N ASN A 40 -32.68 -3.45 -11.40
CA ASN A 40 -32.77 -2.75 -10.14
C ASN A 40 -31.66 -3.18 -9.18
N ALA A 41 -30.95 -2.20 -8.63
CA ALA A 41 -29.91 -2.41 -7.63
C ALA A 41 -29.87 -1.24 -6.65
N THR A 42 -29.44 -1.54 -5.42
CA THR A 42 -29.10 -0.51 -4.44
C THR A 42 -27.59 -0.28 -4.49
N TRP A 43 -27.17 0.91 -4.87
CA TRP A 43 -25.78 1.29 -4.94
C TRP A 43 -25.35 2.04 -3.69
N PHE A 44 -24.21 1.63 -3.14
CA PHE A 44 -23.49 2.30 -2.07
C PHE A 44 -22.23 2.90 -2.69
N THR A 45 -22.15 4.22 -2.77
CA THR A 45 -21.01 4.92 -3.36
C THR A 45 -19.83 4.95 -2.42
N ALA A 46 -18.60 4.89 -2.96
CA ALA A 46 -17.39 5.01 -2.17
C ALA A 46 -17.35 6.34 -1.41
N GLN A 47 -16.89 6.30 -0.15
CA GLN A 47 -16.75 7.50 0.71
C GLN A 47 -15.40 8.19 0.54
N SER A 48 -14.42 7.49 -0.03
CA SER A 48 -13.09 7.98 -0.34
C SER A 48 -12.63 7.41 -1.68
N ASP A 49 -11.63 8.06 -2.30
CA ASP A 49 -10.99 7.46 -3.47
C ASP A 49 -10.10 6.26 -3.05
N PRO A 50 -9.86 5.30 -3.94
CA PRO A 50 -9.12 4.08 -3.63
C PRO A 50 -7.67 4.34 -3.15
N GLN A 51 -7.04 5.43 -3.63
CA GLN A 51 -5.65 5.75 -3.23
C GLN A 51 -5.61 6.28 -1.80
N THR A 52 -6.52 7.15 -1.42
CA THR A 52 -6.67 7.65 -0.06
C THR A 52 -6.99 6.51 0.91
N ALA A 53 -7.93 5.64 0.56
CA ALA A 53 -8.27 4.47 1.38
C ALA A 53 -7.06 3.52 1.56
N ARG A 54 -6.26 3.29 0.50
CA ARG A 54 -5.04 2.50 0.56
C ARG A 54 -4.00 3.10 1.50
N LYS A 55 -3.77 4.40 1.43
CA LYS A 55 -2.83 5.10 2.33
C LYS A 55 -3.28 5.03 3.79
N GLN A 56 -4.57 5.24 4.07
CA GLN A 56 -5.14 5.08 5.41
C GLN A 56 -4.94 3.66 5.95
N TRP A 57 -5.17 2.65 5.09
CA TRP A 57 -4.93 1.25 5.45
C TRP A 57 -3.44 1.00 5.77
N ILE A 58 -2.50 1.50 4.94
CA ILE A 58 -1.06 1.36 5.18
C ILE A 58 -0.66 2.01 6.51
N THR A 59 -1.19 3.19 6.81
CA THR A 59 -0.93 3.89 8.09
C THR A 59 -1.42 3.10 9.31
N ALA A 60 -2.54 2.38 9.17
CA ALA A 60 -3.11 1.55 10.24
C ALA A 60 -2.37 0.22 10.48
N LEU A 61 -1.50 -0.20 9.56
CA LEU A 61 -0.71 -1.43 9.73
C LEU A 61 0.36 -1.23 10.80
N LYS A 62 0.54 -2.26 11.64
CA LYS A 62 1.67 -2.30 12.58
C LYS A 62 2.96 -2.57 11.82
N PRO A 63 3.98 -1.68 11.86
CA PRO A 63 5.25 -1.91 11.19
C PRO A 63 5.98 -3.12 11.76
N ARG A 64 6.61 -3.91 10.90
CA ARG A 64 7.44 -5.04 11.27
C ARG A 64 8.91 -4.69 11.46
N GLY A 65 9.30 -3.52 10.94
CA GLY A 65 10.63 -2.98 11.04
C GLY A 65 10.64 -1.52 10.65
N SER A 66 11.82 -0.96 10.43
CA SER A 66 11.97 0.43 10.02
C SER A 66 13.10 0.62 9.02
N VAL A 67 13.00 1.68 8.24
CA VAL A 67 14.07 2.17 7.37
C VAL A 67 14.33 3.64 7.68
N THR A 68 15.60 4.00 7.91
CA THR A 68 16.03 5.38 8.11
C THR A 68 16.48 5.96 6.78
N LEU A 69 16.10 7.18 6.51
CA LEU A 69 16.25 7.84 5.22
C LEU A 69 17.25 8.99 5.32
N ASP A 70 17.86 9.36 4.21
CA ASP A 70 18.58 10.62 4.10
C ASP A 70 17.61 11.80 3.83
N ALA A 71 18.11 13.02 3.97
CA ALA A 71 17.30 14.24 3.77
C ALA A 71 16.79 14.37 2.32
N GLY A 72 17.54 13.87 1.34
CA GLY A 72 17.18 13.89 -0.08
C GLY A 72 15.99 12.97 -0.36
N ALA A 73 15.98 11.76 0.22
CA ALA A 73 14.87 10.82 0.12
C ALA A 73 13.61 11.39 0.77
N VAL A 74 13.71 11.99 1.96
CA VAL A 74 12.58 12.65 2.63
C VAL A 74 11.99 13.75 1.73
N ALA A 75 12.84 14.62 1.17
CA ALA A 75 12.39 15.68 0.25
C ALA A 75 11.81 15.15 -1.07
N ALA A 76 12.30 14.03 -1.57
CA ALA A 76 11.75 13.40 -2.77
C ALA A 76 10.37 12.77 -2.51
N MET A 77 10.18 12.07 -1.38
CA MET A 77 8.90 11.46 -1.00
C MET A 77 7.82 12.51 -0.72
N SER A 78 8.15 13.64 -0.09
CA SER A 78 7.20 14.75 0.10
C SER A 78 6.69 15.34 -1.23
N LYS A 79 7.46 15.17 -2.33
CA LYS A 79 7.07 15.51 -3.71
C LYS A 79 6.38 14.35 -4.45
N GLY A 80 5.95 13.30 -3.73
CA GLY A 80 5.24 12.16 -4.30
C GLY A 80 6.11 11.18 -5.09
N LYS A 81 7.43 11.13 -4.84
CA LYS A 81 8.32 10.16 -5.46
C LYS A 81 8.39 8.86 -4.64
N SER A 82 8.76 7.75 -5.31
CA SER A 82 9.06 6.47 -4.67
C SER A 82 10.35 6.55 -3.85
N LEU A 83 10.44 5.74 -2.78
CA LEU A 83 11.68 5.57 -2.04
C LEU A 83 12.61 4.62 -2.80
N LEU A 84 13.77 5.11 -3.17
CA LEU A 84 14.84 4.33 -3.80
C LEU A 84 15.82 3.83 -2.74
N PRO A 85 16.52 2.70 -2.98
CA PRO A 85 17.54 2.20 -2.06
C PRO A 85 18.65 3.21 -1.77
N ALA A 86 19.01 4.05 -2.74
CA ALA A 86 20.05 5.09 -2.60
C ALA A 86 19.75 6.07 -1.44
N GLY A 87 18.49 6.32 -1.14
CA GLY A 87 18.09 7.22 -0.05
C GLY A 87 17.93 6.54 1.31
N VAL A 88 18.27 5.25 1.43
CA VAL A 88 18.17 4.50 2.70
C VAL A 88 19.54 4.45 3.36
N THR A 89 19.62 4.87 4.63
CA THR A 89 20.83 4.90 5.43
C THR A 89 20.92 3.75 6.44
N ALA A 90 19.78 3.29 6.97
CA ALA A 90 19.73 2.18 7.90
C ALA A 90 18.47 1.35 7.74
N VAL A 91 18.55 0.06 8.07
CA VAL A 91 17.45 -0.91 8.07
C VAL A 91 17.39 -1.56 9.44
N SER A 92 16.20 -1.75 10.03
CA SER A 92 16.05 -2.37 11.34
C SER A 92 14.81 -3.25 11.40
N GLY A 93 14.91 -4.35 12.13
CA GLY A 93 13.84 -5.33 12.34
C GLY A 93 13.68 -6.33 11.20
N PRO A 94 13.03 -7.47 11.48
CA PRO A 94 12.76 -8.50 10.48
C PRO A 94 11.48 -8.16 9.72
N PHE A 95 11.56 -8.02 8.41
CA PHE A 95 10.40 -7.84 7.54
C PHE A 95 10.58 -8.58 6.21
N GLY A 96 9.47 -9.02 5.65
CA GLY A 96 9.37 -9.64 4.34
C GLY A 96 8.89 -8.67 3.27
N ARG A 97 8.85 -9.16 2.02
CA ARG A 97 8.26 -8.40 0.90
C ARG A 97 6.76 -8.21 1.13
N GLY A 98 6.27 -6.99 0.99
CA GLY A 98 4.88 -6.62 1.24
C GLY A 98 4.57 -6.25 2.69
N ASP A 99 5.50 -6.42 3.61
CA ASP A 99 5.32 -5.98 5.00
C ASP A 99 5.37 -4.45 5.12
N SER A 100 4.64 -3.92 6.11
CA SER A 100 4.71 -2.52 6.48
C SER A 100 5.98 -2.25 7.28
N VAL A 101 6.69 -1.18 6.92
CA VAL A 101 7.85 -0.65 7.65
C VAL A 101 7.63 0.81 8.02
N ALA A 102 8.13 1.22 9.19
CA ALA A 102 8.17 2.62 9.58
C ALA A 102 9.26 3.36 8.79
N LEU A 103 8.95 4.57 8.36
CA LEU A 103 9.87 5.46 7.68
C LEU A 103 10.39 6.48 8.69
N LEU A 104 11.70 6.55 8.87
CA LEU A 104 12.33 7.45 9.82
C LEU A 104 13.16 8.49 9.08
N ALA A 105 13.05 9.74 9.51
CA ALA A 105 13.94 10.83 9.10
C ALA A 105 15.38 10.60 9.61
N PRO A 106 16.38 11.35 9.14
CA PRO A 106 17.78 11.20 9.57
C PRO A 106 17.99 11.33 11.08
N ASP A 107 17.14 12.08 11.76
CA ASP A 107 17.14 12.29 13.22
C ASP A 107 16.40 11.18 14.00
N GLY A 108 15.85 10.18 13.30
CA GLY A 108 15.06 9.08 13.87
C GLY A 108 13.57 9.40 14.07
N HIS A 109 13.11 10.59 13.67
CA HIS A 109 11.68 10.95 13.79
C HIS A 109 10.83 10.16 12.78
N PRO A 110 9.70 9.54 13.19
CA PRO A 110 8.82 8.83 12.27
C PRO A 110 8.09 9.81 11.34
N ILE A 111 8.13 9.55 10.04
CA ILE A 111 7.54 10.37 8.99
C ILE A 111 6.44 9.65 8.20
N GLY A 112 6.18 8.39 8.51
CA GLY A 112 5.13 7.62 7.85
C GLY A 112 5.41 6.13 7.81
N HIS A 113 4.63 5.43 6.97
CA HIS A 113 4.71 3.98 6.74
C HIS A 113 4.80 3.68 5.26
N GLY A 114 5.32 2.48 4.91
CA GLY A 114 5.30 2.01 3.53
C GLY A 114 5.39 0.50 3.42
N LEU A 115 4.86 -0.05 2.31
CA LEU A 115 4.97 -1.47 2.01
C LEU A 115 6.24 -1.73 1.21
N THR A 116 7.16 -2.50 1.81
CA THR A 116 8.45 -2.78 1.17
C THR A 116 8.34 -3.83 0.07
N ARG A 117 9.16 -3.70 -0.96
CA ARG A 117 9.29 -4.67 -2.07
C ARG A 117 10.43 -5.65 -1.86
N TYR A 118 11.19 -5.48 -0.80
CA TYR A 118 12.36 -6.26 -0.45
C TYR A 118 12.25 -6.78 0.98
N THR A 119 12.91 -7.88 1.27
CA THR A 119 13.11 -8.35 2.64
C THR A 119 14.11 -7.46 3.37
N SER A 120 14.16 -7.53 4.70
CA SER A 120 15.14 -6.80 5.50
C SER A 120 16.58 -7.12 5.10
N ALA A 121 16.87 -8.38 4.79
CA ALA A 121 18.20 -8.81 4.34
C ALA A 121 18.58 -8.19 2.97
N GLU A 122 17.66 -8.22 2.01
CA GLU A 122 17.86 -7.60 0.69
C GLU A 122 18.00 -6.09 0.82
N ALA A 123 17.14 -5.44 1.61
CA ALA A 123 17.18 -4.00 1.86
C ALA A 123 18.51 -3.55 2.46
N GLU A 124 19.07 -4.36 3.38
CA GLU A 124 20.37 -4.11 3.98
C GLU A 124 21.53 -4.17 2.94
N LEU A 125 21.45 -5.11 1.99
CA LEU A 125 22.46 -5.25 0.92
C LEU A 125 22.42 -4.10 -0.08
N ILE A 126 21.21 -3.58 -0.39
CA ILE A 126 21.03 -2.55 -1.44
C ILE A 126 20.92 -1.13 -0.88
N LYS A 127 20.90 -0.91 0.42
CA LYS A 127 20.82 0.43 1.01
C LYS A 127 22.00 1.30 0.53
N GLY A 128 21.73 2.56 0.20
CA GLY A 128 22.72 3.49 -0.33
C GLY A 128 23.17 3.21 -1.76
N ARG A 129 22.63 2.15 -2.43
CA ARG A 129 23.01 1.77 -3.79
C ARG A 129 22.10 2.38 -4.84
N GLN A 130 22.65 2.62 -6.03
CA GLN A 130 21.84 3.05 -7.16
C GLN A 130 20.95 1.91 -7.66
N SER A 131 19.78 2.25 -8.19
CA SER A 131 18.82 1.24 -8.69
C SER A 131 19.38 0.36 -9.80
N SER A 132 20.35 0.85 -10.58
CA SER A 132 21.06 0.10 -11.63
C SER A 132 21.97 -1.00 -11.08
N GLU A 133 22.39 -0.92 -9.83
CA GLU A 133 23.28 -1.89 -9.19
C GLU A 133 22.55 -3.07 -8.54
N ILE A 134 21.22 -2.95 -8.34
CA ILE A 134 20.42 -3.91 -7.57
C ILE A 134 20.50 -5.31 -8.14
N GLU A 135 20.41 -5.45 -9.47
CA GLU A 135 20.44 -6.76 -10.13
C GLU A 135 21.79 -7.46 -9.92
N ALA A 136 22.89 -6.71 -10.01
CA ALA A 136 24.22 -7.27 -9.76
C ALA A 136 24.43 -7.67 -8.31
N ILE A 137 23.85 -6.92 -7.35
CA ILE A 137 23.97 -7.20 -5.91
C ILE A 137 23.12 -8.40 -5.49
N LEU A 138 21.88 -8.48 -5.98
CA LEU A 138 20.92 -9.51 -5.55
C LEU A 138 20.97 -10.77 -6.44
N GLY A 139 21.67 -10.75 -7.57
CA GLY A 139 21.76 -11.87 -8.51
C GLY A 139 20.45 -12.19 -9.24
N ALA A 140 19.48 -11.28 -9.21
CA ALA A 140 18.18 -11.41 -9.86
C ALA A 140 17.62 -10.03 -10.22
N PRO A 141 16.77 -9.92 -11.28
CA PRO A 141 16.12 -8.68 -11.64
C PRO A 141 15.37 -8.08 -10.45
N GLY A 142 15.79 -6.91 -10.02
CA GLY A 142 15.21 -6.18 -8.89
C GLY A 142 14.27 -5.06 -9.35
N ARG A 143 13.41 -4.60 -8.44
CA ARG A 143 12.58 -3.41 -8.67
C ARG A 143 13.39 -2.16 -8.31
N ALA A 144 13.31 -1.11 -9.13
CA ALA A 144 14.08 0.12 -8.90
C ALA A 144 13.76 0.79 -7.54
N ALA A 145 12.53 0.69 -7.07
CA ALA A 145 12.10 1.30 -5.81
C ALA A 145 12.09 0.27 -4.66
N LEU A 146 12.61 0.67 -3.49
CA LEU A 146 12.44 -0.07 -2.24
C LEU A 146 10.96 -0.06 -1.83
N ILE A 147 10.32 1.13 -1.91
CA ILE A 147 8.89 1.32 -1.67
C ILE A 147 8.34 2.21 -2.78
N HIS A 148 7.27 1.76 -3.43
CA HIS A 148 6.62 2.55 -4.49
C HIS A 148 5.80 3.69 -3.89
N ARG A 149 5.67 4.81 -4.61
CA ARG A 149 4.90 5.98 -4.16
C ARG A 149 3.44 5.68 -3.79
N ASP A 150 2.80 4.71 -4.48
CA ASP A 150 1.43 4.30 -4.20
C ASP A 150 1.32 3.43 -2.94
N ASP A 151 2.46 2.91 -2.47
CA ASP A 151 2.62 2.10 -1.27
C ASP A 151 3.21 2.90 -0.09
N LEU A 152 3.28 4.24 -0.21
CA LEU A 152 3.75 5.18 0.81
C LEU A 152 2.59 5.96 1.43
N ALA A 153 2.56 6.02 2.76
CA ALA A 153 1.65 6.85 3.55
C ALA A 153 2.50 7.72 4.49
N LEU A 154 2.67 8.98 4.14
CA LEU A 154 3.38 9.96 4.97
C LEU A 154 2.42 10.60 5.96
N SER A 155 2.92 10.91 7.17
CA SER A 155 2.21 11.58 8.26
C SER A 155 2.23 13.09 8.11
#